data_17152e8ce5b0d6d46eba74d4ab379bfb
#
_entry.id   17152e8ce5b0d6d46eba74d4ab379bfb
#
_cell.length_a   1.000
_cell.length_b   1.000
_cell.length_c   1.000
_cell.angle_alpha   90.00
_cell.angle_beta   90.00
_cell.angle_gamma   90.00
#
_symmetry.space_group_name_H-M   'P 1'
#
loop_
_entity.id
_entity.type
_entity.pdbx_description
1 polymer ?
#
loop_
_entity_poly.entity_id
_entity_poly.type
_entity_poly.pdbx_seq_one_letter_code
_entity_poly.pdbx_strand_id
1 'polypeptide(L)'
;MALLTISIDTDFEEFWRYNLVVMASIKRDGEQVELLKYKSEIAPVGAELSAKPSNYPEDRGVRLKCEAGDALTLYIYVIPHTLPSDKYVRYAPPYELSVSVKRGNSNIYTHRHMINQWSGENLVVDIQTER
;
A
#
# COMPACT_ATOMS: atom_id res chain seq x y z
N MET A 1 -1.47 13.83 22.61
CA MET A 1 -1.56 13.98 21.15
C MET A 1 -1.73 12.62 20.50
N ALA A 2 -2.69 12.49 19.60
CA ALA A 2 -2.96 11.21 18.97
C ALA A 2 -1.97 10.93 17.85
N LEU A 3 -1.64 9.67 17.67
CA LEU A 3 -0.82 9.20 16.54
C LEU A 3 -1.70 8.53 15.51
N LEU A 4 -1.35 8.73 14.25
CA LEU A 4 -1.91 7.95 13.16
C LEU A 4 -1.02 6.76 12.90
N THR A 5 -1.62 5.59 12.75
CA THR A 5 -0.93 4.39 12.33
C THR A 5 -1.57 3.89 11.04
N ILE A 6 -0.79 3.86 9.98
CA ILE A 6 -1.24 3.43 8.66
C ILE A 6 -0.70 2.03 8.44
N SER A 7 -1.60 1.08 8.18
CA SER A 7 -1.22 -0.33 7.99
C SER A 7 -1.67 -0.79 6.61
N ILE A 8 -0.76 -1.39 5.86
CA ILE A 8 -1.04 -1.94 4.54
C ILE A 8 -0.56 -3.38 4.54
N ASP A 9 -1.46 -4.33 4.28
CA ASP A 9 -1.18 -5.75 4.36
C ASP A 9 -1.79 -6.51 3.20
N THR A 10 -1.16 -7.62 2.85
CA THR A 10 -1.72 -8.55 1.88
C THR A 10 -1.30 -9.97 2.23
N ASP A 11 -2.19 -10.93 1.94
CA ASP A 11 -1.89 -12.35 2.06
C ASP A 11 -1.41 -12.96 0.75
N PHE A 12 -1.31 -12.16 -0.29
CA PHE A 12 -0.93 -12.68 -1.60
C PHE A 12 0.53 -13.13 -1.58
N GLU A 13 0.74 -14.42 -1.84
CA GLU A 13 2.06 -15.03 -1.71
C GLU A 13 3.05 -14.51 -2.76
N GLU A 14 2.56 -14.11 -3.93
CA GLU A 14 3.40 -13.61 -5.01
C GLU A 14 3.48 -12.09 -5.04
N PHE A 15 3.26 -11.42 -3.90
CA PHE A 15 3.35 -9.97 -3.84
C PHE A 15 4.76 -9.47 -4.19
N TRP A 16 5.76 -10.33 -4.14
CA TRP A 16 7.12 -10.00 -4.57
C TRP A 16 7.19 -9.60 -6.05
N ARG A 17 6.15 -9.88 -6.85
CA ARG A 17 6.10 -9.46 -8.25
C ARG A 17 5.82 -7.97 -8.42
N TYR A 18 5.62 -7.25 -7.32
CA TYR A 18 5.20 -5.85 -7.36
C TYR A 18 6.15 -4.97 -6.59
N ASN A 19 6.34 -3.75 -7.10
CA ASN A 19 6.94 -2.67 -6.33
C ASN A 19 5.82 -1.89 -5.66
N LEU A 20 6.06 -1.41 -4.47
CA LEU A 20 5.07 -0.68 -3.70
C LEU A 20 5.60 0.70 -3.35
N VAL A 21 4.81 1.72 -3.66
CA VAL A 21 5.12 3.11 -3.27
C VAL A 21 3.94 3.65 -2.49
N VAL A 22 4.20 4.18 -1.32
CA VAL A 22 3.18 4.75 -0.47
C VAL A 22 3.60 6.16 -0.09
N MET A 23 2.68 7.11 -0.25
CA MET A 23 2.87 8.47 0.22
C MET A 23 1.66 8.84 1.07
N ALA A 24 1.95 9.44 2.22
CA ALA A 24 0.90 9.87 3.14
C ALA A 24 1.06 11.36 3.38
N SER A 25 0.10 12.14 2.90
CA SER A 25 0.08 13.58 3.07
C SER A 25 -0.84 13.93 4.23
N ILE A 26 -0.28 14.44 5.30
CA ILE A 26 -1.03 14.85 6.49
C ILE A 26 -1.26 16.35 6.42
N LYS A 27 -2.52 16.76 6.58
CA LYS A 27 -2.90 18.16 6.49
C LYS A 27 -3.46 18.66 7.81
N ARG A 28 -3.23 19.94 8.07
CA ARG A 28 -3.83 20.66 9.18
C ARG A 28 -4.22 22.04 8.68
N ASP A 29 -5.48 22.41 8.87
CA ASP A 29 -6.03 23.69 8.41
C ASP A 29 -5.81 23.89 6.90
N GLY A 30 -5.95 22.81 6.12
CA GLY A 30 -5.84 22.86 4.69
C GLY A 30 -4.42 22.83 4.14
N GLU A 31 -3.41 22.84 5.01
CA GLU A 31 -2.02 22.85 4.60
C GLU A 31 -1.35 21.53 4.94
N GLN A 32 -0.49 21.05 4.04
CA GLN A 32 0.28 19.86 4.30
C GLN A 32 1.34 20.17 5.36
N VAL A 33 1.28 19.44 6.48
CA VAL A 33 2.23 19.63 7.58
C VAL A 33 3.25 18.51 7.63
N GLU A 34 2.96 17.38 6.98
CA GLU A 34 3.90 16.27 6.94
C GLU A 34 3.63 15.41 5.70
N LEU A 35 4.68 14.86 5.14
CA LEU A 35 4.59 13.91 4.03
C LEU A 35 5.46 12.71 4.36
N LEU A 36 4.84 11.55 4.55
CA LEU A 36 5.54 10.29 4.73
C LEU A 36 5.68 9.60 3.39
N LYS A 37 6.81 8.95 3.18
CA LYS A 37 7.06 8.19 1.96
C LYS A 37 7.62 6.83 2.32
N TYR A 38 7.12 5.81 1.64
CA TYR A 38 7.64 4.45 1.75
C TYR A 38 7.78 3.87 0.35
N LYS A 39 8.88 3.22 0.09
CA LYS A 39 9.12 2.61 -1.22
C LYS A 39 9.76 1.24 -1.03
N SER A 40 9.14 0.25 -1.64
CA SER A 40 9.71 -1.10 -1.71
C SER A 40 9.91 -1.43 -3.18
N GLU A 41 11.13 -1.30 -3.66
CA GLU A 41 11.47 -1.61 -5.04
C GLU A 41 12.20 -2.93 -5.09
N ILE A 42 11.47 -3.99 -5.47
CA ILE A 42 12.02 -5.34 -5.54
C ILE A 42 12.85 -5.50 -6.81
N ALA A 43 12.36 -4.96 -7.93
CA ALA A 43 13.03 -5.06 -9.21
C ALA A 43 12.52 -3.96 -10.13
N PRO A 44 13.29 -3.60 -11.18
CA PRO A 44 12.79 -2.60 -12.13
C PRO A 44 11.61 -3.13 -12.94
N VAL A 45 10.75 -2.23 -13.39
CA VAL A 45 9.61 -2.60 -14.23
C VAL A 45 10.13 -3.32 -15.48
N GLY A 46 9.50 -4.47 -15.79
CA GLY A 46 9.91 -5.30 -16.91
C GLY A 46 10.98 -6.33 -16.58
N ALA A 47 11.36 -6.46 -15.30
CA ALA A 47 12.38 -7.41 -14.88
C ALA A 47 12.00 -8.85 -15.12
N GLU A 48 10.70 -9.18 -14.96
CA GLU A 48 10.14 -10.52 -15.20
C GLU A 48 10.94 -11.60 -14.47
N LEU A 49 10.93 -11.53 -13.13
CA LEU A 49 11.64 -12.47 -12.31
C LEU A 49 11.00 -13.86 -12.39
N SER A 50 11.82 -14.91 -12.39
CA SER A 50 11.31 -16.28 -12.49
C SER A 50 10.95 -16.87 -11.13
N ALA A 51 11.36 -16.25 -10.04
CA ALA A 51 11.12 -16.75 -8.70
C ALA A 51 11.26 -15.63 -7.67
N LYS A 52 10.74 -15.89 -6.48
CA LYS A 52 10.84 -14.95 -5.37
C LYS A 52 12.32 -14.71 -5.01
N PRO A 53 12.74 -13.43 -4.90
CA PRO A 53 14.10 -13.13 -4.48
C PRO A 53 14.40 -13.69 -3.09
N SER A 54 15.63 -14.15 -2.89
CA SER A 54 16.03 -14.76 -1.61
C SER A 54 16.01 -13.77 -0.46
N ASN A 55 16.15 -12.49 -0.74
CA ASN A 55 16.16 -11.44 0.28
C ASN A 55 14.80 -10.79 0.50
N TYR A 56 13.74 -11.36 -0.07
CA TYR A 56 12.39 -10.83 0.10
C TYR A 56 11.93 -11.05 1.55
N PRO A 57 11.49 -10.01 2.25
CA PRO A 57 11.07 -10.16 3.65
C PRO A 57 9.79 -10.97 3.77
N GLU A 58 9.70 -11.78 4.81
CA GLU A 58 8.50 -12.56 5.07
C GLU A 58 7.32 -11.68 5.51
N ASP A 59 7.62 -10.64 6.28
CA ASP A 59 6.60 -9.66 6.67
C ASP A 59 6.40 -8.66 5.53
N ARG A 60 5.28 -8.80 4.86
CA ARG A 60 4.94 -7.97 3.72
C ARG A 60 4.15 -6.72 4.13
N GLY A 61 3.91 -6.56 5.41
CA GLY A 61 3.13 -5.45 5.93
C GLY A 61 3.93 -4.15 5.97
N VAL A 62 3.24 -3.06 5.75
CA VAL A 62 3.80 -1.71 5.87
C VAL A 62 3.13 -1.04 7.06
N ARG A 63 3.93 -0.40 7.90
CA ARG A 63 3.44 0.35 9.05
C ARG A 63 4.09 1.71 9.07
N LEU A 64 3.27 2.74 8.94
CA LEU A 64 3.72 4.13 8.99
C LEU A 64 3.04 4.82 10.15
N LYS A 65 3.79 5.65 10.87
CA LYS A 65 3.28 6.37 12.03
C LYS A 65 3.63 7.84 11.95
N CYS A 66 2.71 8.69 12.36
CA CYS A 66 2.91 10.13 12.40
C CYS A 66 1.93 10.76 13.37
N GLU A 67 2.12 12.05 13.65
CA GLU A 67 1.14 12.79 14.42
C GLU A 67 -0.09 13.07 13.58
N ALA A 68 -1.27 13.01 14.21
CA ALA A 68 -2.51 13.24 13.51
C ALA A 68 -2.69 14.72 13.20
N GLY A 69 -3.04 15.01 11.94
CA GLY A 69 -3.60 16.30 11.55
C GLY A 69 -5.12 16.20 11.54
N ASP A 70 -5.77 17.00 10.71
CA ASP A 70 -7.23 16.92 10.55
C ASP A 70 -7.64 16.18 9.29
N ALA A 71 -6.71 15.92 8.36
CA ALA A 71 -6.98 15.15 7.16
C ALA A 71 -5.73 14.40 6.72
N LEU A 72 -5.95 13.30 6.02
CA LEU A 72 -4.89 12.46 5.47
C LEU A 72 -5.26 12.04 4.06
N THR A 73 -4.33 12.18 3.12
CA THR A 73 -4.49 11.60 1.79
C THR A 73 -3.40 10.55 1.61
N LEU A 74 -3.82 9.32 1.29
CA LEU A 74 -2.91 8.22 0.99
C LEU A 74 -2.83 8.03 -0.51
N TYR A 75 -1.62 7.92 -1.02
CA TYR A 75 -1.34 7.53 -2.40
C TYR A 75 -0.62 6.19 -2.34
N ILE A 76 -1.23 5.15 -2.91
CA ILE A 76 -0.67 3.81 -2.90
C ILE A 76 -0.54 3.33 -4.33
N TYR A 77 0.68 3.07 -4.77
CA TYR A 77 0.96 2.59 -6.11
C TYR A 77 1.49 1.16 -6.02
N VAL A 78 0.75 0.23 -6.59
CA VAL A 78 1.15 -1.17 -6.69
C VAL A 78 1.54 -1.41 -8.14
N ILE A 79 2.84 -1.56 -8.39
CA ILE A 79 3.40 -1.54 -9.74
C ILE A 79 3.99 -2.91 -10.07
N PRO A 80 3.40 -3.66 -11.03
CA PRO A 80 3.96 -4.97 -11.38
C PRO A 80 5.29 -4.81 -12.14
N HIS A 81 6.29 -5.56 -11.71
CA HIS A 81 7.53 -5.70 -12.47
C HIS A 81 7.64 -7.09 -13.08
N THR A 82 6.78 -8.01 -12.65
CA THR A 82 6.76 -9.40 -13.13
C THR A 82 5.29 -9.80 -13.31
N LEU A 83 4.92 -10.14 -14.51
CA LEU A 83 3.55 -10.53 -14.83
C LEU A 83 3.24 -11.94 -14.32
N PRO A 84 1.94 -12.29 -14.17
CA PRO A 84 1.59 -13.65 -13.77
C PRO A 84 2.17 -14.68 -14.72
N SER A 85 2.55 -15.83 -14.17
CA SER A 85 3.11 -16.92 -14.98
C SER A 85 2.06 -17.54 -15.90
N ASP A 86 0.79 -17.53 -15.49
CA ASP A 86 -0.30 -18.03 -16.31
C ASP A 86 -0.83 -16.87 -17.17
N LYS A 87 -0.92 -17.11 -18.48
CA LYS A 87 -1.30 -16.07 -19.43
C LYS A 87 -2.81 -15.85 -19.53
N TYR A 88 -3.61 -16.69 -18.88
CA TYR A 88 -5.05 -16.56 -18.92
C TYR A 88 -5.53 -15.77 -17.71
N VAL A 89 -6.28 -14.71 -17.95
CA VAL A 89 -6.76 -13.82 -16.91
C VAL A 89 -7.54 -14.59 -15.83
N ARG A 90 -8.29 -15.61 -16.22
CA ARG A 90 -9.10 -16.38 -15.27
C ARG A 90 -8.27 -17.15 -14.24
N TYR A 91 -6.98 -17.38 -14.50
CA TYR A 91 -6.09 -18.07 -13.57
C TYR A 91 -5.22 -17.10 -12.76
N ALA A 92 -5.41 -15.82 -12.97
CA ALA A 92 -4.71 -14.79 -12.22
C ALA A 92 -5.72 -13.74 -11.72
N PRO A 93 -6.61 -14.13 -10.80
CA PRO A 93 -7.65 -13.23 -10.31
C PRO A 93 -7.06 -12.10 -9.48
N PRO A 94 -7.80 -11.00 -9.32
CA PRO A 94 -7.37 -9.94 -8.42
C PRO A 94 -7.18 -10.46 -7.00
N TYR A 95 -6.25 -9.84 -6.27
CA TYR A 95 -6.01 -10.17 -4.86
C TYR A 95 -6.33 -8.96 -4.00
N GLU A 96 -6.44 -9.18 -2.69
CA GLU A 96 -6.81 -8.13 -1.75
C GLU A 96 -5.58 -7.48 -1.14
N LEU A 97 -5.63 -6.15 -1.05
CA LEU A 97 -4.68 -5.34 -0.29
C LEU A 97 -5.48 -4.62 0.78
N SER A 98 -5.21 -4.93 2.04
CA SER A 98 -5.92 -4.32 3.17
C SER A 98 -5.22 -3.03 3.58
N VAL A 99 -6.00 -1.97 3.70
CA VAL A 99 -5.51 -0.66 4.16
C VAL A 99 -6.32 -0.27 5.38
N SER A 100 -5.64 0.05 6.46
CA SER A 100 -6.32 0.53 7.66
C SER A 100 -5.56 1.70 8.26
N VAL A 101 -6.29 2.61 8.89
CA VAL A 101 -5.72 3.76 9.57
C VAL A 101 -6.35 3.85 10.95
N LYS A 102 -5.50 3.95 11.97
CA LYS A 102 -5.94 4.15 13.35
C LYS A 102 -5.48 5.50 13.83
N ARG A 103 -6.35 6.16 14.59
CA ARG A 103 -5.99 7.36 15.36
C ARG A 103 -6.00 6.97 16.82
N GLY A 104 -4.81 6.90 17.42
CA GLY A 104 -4.67 6.28 18.73
C GLY A 104 -5.11 4.84 18.68
N ASN A 105 -6.09 4.46 19.46
CA ASN A 105 -6.65 3.12 19.47
C ASN A 105 -7.92 2.98 18.62
N SER A 106 -8.35 4.07 17.97
CA SER A 106 -9.58 4.06 17.18
C SER A 106 -9.30 3.78 15.73
N ASN A 107 -9.99 2.81 15.17
CA ASN A 107 -9.90 2.49 13.76
C ASN A 107 -10.79 3.46 12.98
N ILE A 108 -10.20 4.36 12.21
CA ILE A 108 -10.95 5.40 11.49
C ILE A 108 -11.12 5.08 10.00
N TYR A 109 -10.41 4.07 9.49
CA TYR A 109 -10.55 3.65 8.11
C TYR A 109 -10.08 2.20 7.98
N THR A 110 -10.86 1.38 7.29
CA THR A 110 -10.49 0.02 6.95
C THR A 110 -11.15 -0.35 5.64
N HIS A 111 -10.37 -0.78 4.67
CA HIS A 111 -10.91 -1.20 3.40
C HIS A 111 -10.00 -2.22 2.74
N ARG A 112 -10.60 -3.17 2.03
CA ARG A 112 -9.87 -4.17 1.24
C ARG A 112 -9.99 -3.77 -0.22
N HIS A 113 -8.86 -3.44 -0.83
CA HIS A 113 -8.81 -3.04 -2.23
C HIS A 113 -8.43 -4.25 -3.08
N MET A 114 -9.10 -4.39 -4.21
CA MET A 114 -8.78 -5.47 -5.15
C MET A 114 -7.71 -4.98 -6.11
N ILE A 115 -6.64 -5.74 -6.22
CA ILE A 115 -5.48 -5.39 -7.04
C ILE A 115 -5.46 -6.31 -8.25
N ASN A 116 -5.47 -5.71 -9.44
CA ASN A 116 -5.36 -6.46 -10.69
C ASN A 116 -3.94 -6.99 -10.82
N GLN A 117 -3.80 -8.30 -11.05
CA GLN A 117 -2.47 -8.92 -11.11
C GLN A 117 -1.66 -8.46 -12.32
N TRP A 118 -2.32 -8.04 -13.39
CA TRP A 118 -1.66 -7.67 -14.63
C TRP A 118 -1.25 -6.21 -14.67
N SER A 119 -2.09 -5.31 -14.17
CA SER A 119 -1.87 -3.88 -14.25
C SER A 119 -1.46 -3.24 -12.92
N GLY A 120 -1.63 -3.96 -11.80
CA GLY A 120 -1.50 -3.34 -10.50
C GLY A 120 -2.64 -2.37 -10.24
N GLU A 121 -2.44 -1.43 -9.34
CA GLU A 121 -3.43 -0.40 -9.04
C GLU A 121 -2.76 0.86 -8.54
N ASN A 122 -3.42 1.98 -8.78
CA ASN A 122 -3.09 3.26 -8.17
C ASN A 122 -4.27 3.65 -7.31
N LEU A 123 -4.05 3.80 -6.02
CA LEU A 123 -5.11 4.10 -5.06
C LEU A 123 -4.88 5.49 -4.48
N VAL A 124 -5.95 6.27 -4.39
CA VAL A 124 -5.94 7.54 -3.68
C VAL A 124 -7.07 7.51 -2.67
N VAL A 125 -6.74 7.69 -1.40
CA VAL A 125 -7.70 7.58 -0.31
C VAL A 125 -7.65 8.86 0.52
N ASP A 126 -8.78 9.55 0.63
CA ASP A 126 -8.91 10.74 1.46
C ASP A 126 -9.66 10.38 2.74
N ILE A 127 -9.06 10.71 3.88
CA ILE A 127 -9.58 10.34 5.18
C ILE A 127 -9.61 11.57 6.08
N GLN A 128 -10.76 11.80 6.72
CA GLN A 128 -10.85 12.81 7.78
C GLN A 128 -10.35 12.17 9.07
N THR A 129 -9.28 12.71 9.61
CA THR A 129 -8.64 12.15 10.80
C THR A 129 -9.02 12.87 12.07
N GLU A 130 -9.70 13.99 11.93
CA GLU A 130 -10.21 14.77 13.05
C GLU A 130 -11.57 14.24 13.50
N ARG A 131 -11.82 14.38 14.77
CA ARG A 131 -13.08 13.95 15.37
C ARG A 131 -14.05 15.09 15.53
#